data_63facd6d6916e11e4107887a2a573000
#
_entry.id   63facd6d6916e11e4107887a2a573000
#
_cell.length_a   1.000
_cell.length_b   1.000
_cell.length_c   1.000
_cell.angle_alpha   90.00
_cell.angle_beta   90.00
_cell.angle_gamma   90.00
#
_symmetry.space_group_name_H-M   'P 1'
#
loop_
_entity.id
_entity.type
_entity.pdbx_description
1 polymer ?
#
loop_
_entity_poly.entity_id
_entity_poly.type
_entity_poly.pdbx_seq_one_letter_code
_entity_poly.pdbx_strand_id
1 'polypeptide(L)'
;KKVDMFIKYCLNVLNCYLQKEIVILSLYIMDDTRTHRVFKKIKNNTDVIKNILNVAWDLYHIRLVEQIMLRDNMKNTNQVVLSYFGTADNGIIDAMQINPVKAFVIVNDYPISFHQININDICKNEELLESGYLNAGVRAKKVKELNFMQIRKQLETEILAQVNK
;
A
#
# COMPACT_ATOMS: atom_id res chain seq x y z
N LYS A 1 8.32 -9.54 13.83
CA LYS A 1 8.08 -10.87 13.24
C LYS A 1 6.88 -10.91 12.28
N LYS A 2 5.65 -10.54 12.69
CA LYS A 2 4.48 -10.55 11.77
C LYS A 2 4.65 -9.54 10.61
N VAL A 3 5.11 -8.34 10.90
CA VAL A 3 5.37 -7.30 9.90
C VAL A 3 6.45 -7.74 8.91
N ASP A 4 7.57 -8.30 9.38
CA ASP A 4 8.64 -8.77 8.49
C ASP A 4 8.15 -9.90 7.57
N MET A 5 7.34 -10.82 8.11
CA MET A 5 6.70 -11.89 7.30
C MET A 5 5.79 -11.31 6.23
N PHE A 6 4.99 -10.28 6.57
CA PHE A 6 4.11 -9.60 5.63
C PHE A 6 4.91 -8.88 4.53
N ILE A 7 5.94 -8.11 4.89
CA ILE A 7 6.80 -7.42 3.92
C ILE A 7 7.51 -8.43 3.03
N LYS A 8 8.03 -9.52 3.59
CA LYS A 8 8.66 -10.61 2.83
C LYS A 8 7.68 -11.24 1.83
N TYR A 9 6.43 -11.43 2.22
CA TYR A 9 5.39 -11.92 1.31
C TYR A 9 5.14 -10.93 0.15
N CYS A 10 5.02 -9.64 0.44
CA CYS A 10 4.85 -8.61 -0.59
C CYS A 10 6.02 -8.60 -1.59
N LEU A 11 7.26 -8.68 -1.11
CA LEU A 11 8.45 -8.60 -1.94
C LEU A 11 8.72 -9.88 -2.75
N ASN A 12 8.56 -11.05 -2.14
CA ASN A 12 9.03 -12.31 -2.70
C ASN A 12 7.91 -13.10 -3.40
N VAL A 13 6.67 -12.98 -2.95
CA VAL A 13 5.53 -13.68 -3.54
C VAL A 13 4.77 -12.77 -4.51
N LEU A 14 4.35 -11.60 -4.05
CA LEU A 14 3.61 -10.66 -4.89
C LEU A 14 4.51 -9.83 -5.81
N ASN A 15 5.82 -9.84 -5.57
CA ASN A 15 6.80 -9.00 -6.28
C ASN A 15 6.42 -7.51 -6.31
N CYS A 16 5.72 -7.04 -5.28
CA CYS A 16 5.23 -5.67 -5.15
C CYS A 16 5.89 -4.94 -3.99
N TYR A 17 6.23 -3.67 -4.20
CA TYR A 17 6.68 -2.76 -3.15
C TYR A 17 5.83 -1.50 -3.21
N LEU A 18 4.68 -1.55 -2.55
CA LEU A 18 3.71 -0.45 -2.47
C LEU A 18 3.88 0.19 -1.08
N GLN A 19 4.80 1.15 -1.00
CA GLN A 19 5.28 1.69 0.29
C GLN A 19 4.15 2.17 1.20
N LYS A 20 3.18 2.92 0.67
CA LYS A 20 2.07 3.45 1.46
C LYS A 20 1.18 2.33 2.03
N GLU A 21 0.76 1.41 1.18
CA GLU A 21 -0.09 0.28 1.58
C GLU A 21 0.64 -0.64 2.56
N ILE A 22 1.94 -0.89 2.33
CA ILE A 22 2.76 -1.69 3.23
C ILE A 22 2.84 -1.03 4.61
N VAL A 23 3.04 0.29 4.68
CA VAL A 23 3.08 1.03 5.95
C VAL A 23 1.72 0.94 6.65
N ILE A 24 0.62 1.25 5.98
CA ILE A 24 -0.73 1.24 6.59
C ILE A 24 -1.09 -0.17 7.11
N LEU A 25 -0.83 -1.21 6.30
CA LEU A 25 -1.10 -2.59 6.70
C LEU A 25 -0.16 -3.07 7.83
N SER A 26 1.10 -2.63 7.82
CA SER A 26 2.04 -2.93 8.91
C SER A 26 1.59 -2.32 10.23
N LEU A 27 1.15 -1.07 10.21
CA LEU A 27 0.58 -0.41 11.39
C LEU A 27 -0.68 -1.15 11.89
N TYR A 28 -1.54 -1.61 10.98
CA TYR A 28 -2.69 -2.43 11.33
C TYR A 28 -2.30 -3.77 11.98
N ILE A 29 -1.28 -4.45 11.47
CA ILE A 29 -0.72 -5.68 12.06
C ILE A 29 -0.15 -5.42 13.46
N MET A 30 0.34 -4.21 13.72
CA MET A 30 0.86 -3.75 15.02
C MET A 30 -0.25 -3.25 15.96
N ASP A 31 -1.51 -3.29 15.54
CA ASP A 31 -2.69 -2.80 16.25
C ASP A 31 -2.65 -1.27 16.54
N ASP A 32 -2.06 -0.49 15.64
CA ASP A 32 -2.05 0.96 15.75
C ASP A 32 -3.47 1.53 15.60
N THR A 33 -3.91 2.27 16.60
CA THR A 33 -5.29 2.79 16.69
C THR A 33 -5.70 3.67 15.51
N ARG A 34 -4.75 4.35 14.86
CA ARG A 34 -4.99 5.18 13.67
C ARG A 34 -5.56 4.38 12.50
N THR A 35 -5.27 3.09 12.46
CA THR A 35 -5.72 2.19 11.38
C THR A 35 -7.09 1.57 11.65
N HIS A 36 -7.60 1.63 12.88
CA HIS A 36 -8.82 0.92 13.28
C HIS A 36 -10.04 1.31 12.45
N ARG A 37 -10.18 2.60 12.10
CA ARG A 37 -11.32 3.07 11.31
C ARG A 37 -11.22 2.64 9.84
N VAL A 38 -10.02 2.63 9.28
CA VAL A 38 -9.74 2.16 7.91
C VAL A 38 -10.21 0.71 7.73
N PHE A 39 -9.91 -0.15 8.73
CA PHE A 39 -10.17 -1.59 8.67
C PHE A 39 -11.42 -2.03 9.47
N LYS A 40 -12.20 -1.08 10.00
CA LYS A 40 -13.37 -1.39 10.86
C LYS A 40 -14.34 -2.37 10.21
N LYS A 41 -14.62 -2.20 8.92
CA LYS A 41 -15.57 -3.03 8.17
C LYS A 41 -15.11 -4.49 8.05
N ILE A 42 -13.81 -4.76 8.12
CA ILE A 42 -13.26 -6.12 7.99
C ILE A 42 -13.52 -6.92 9.28
N LYS A 43 -13.43 -6.27 10.45
CA LYS A 43 -13.55 -6.95 11.75
C LYS A 43 -14.97 -7.44 12.10
N ASN A 44 -16.01 -6.83 11.53
CA ASN A 44 -17.37 -6.92 12.08
C ASN A 44 -18.42 -7.46 11.11
N ASN A 45 -18.05 -8.21 10.04
CA ASN A 45 -19.04 -8.47 9.01
C ASN A 45 -19.03 -9.89 8.45
N THR A 46 -20.22 -10.31 8.03
CA THR A 46 -20.48 -11.60 7.37
C THR A 46 -19.83 -11.71 5.98
N ASP A 47 -19.52 -10.59 5.32
CA ASP A 47 -18.90 -10.58 3.99
C ASP A 47 -17.48 -10.00 4.03
N VAL A 48 -16.57 -10.76 4.66
CA VAL A 48 -15.17 -10.35 4.87
C VAL A 48 -14.45 -10.08 3.55
N ILE A 49 -14.65 -10.89 2.53
CA ILE A 49 -13.97 -10.73 1.22
C ILE A 49 -14.38 -9.42 0.56
N LYS A 50 -15.66 -9.12 0.52
CA LYS A 50 -16.17 -7.85 -0.05
C LYS A 50 -15.59 -6.65 0.68
N ASN A 51 -15.49 -6.72 2.01
CA ASN A 51 -14.95 -5.62 2.81
C ASN A 51 -13.45 -5.43 2.61
N ILE A 52 -12.68 -6.52 2.46
CA ILE A 52 -11.26 -6.45 2.09
C ILE A 52 -11.11 -5.78 0.71
N LEU A 53 -11.93 -6.17 -0.27
CA LEU A 53 -11.90 -5.57 -1.60
C LEU A 53 -12.25 -4.08 -1.57
N ASN A 54 -13.24 -3.67 -0.79
CA ASN A 54 -13.58 -2.26 -0.63
C ASN A 54 -12.39 -1.45 -0.07
N VAL A 55 -11.77 -1.93 1.00
CA VAL A 55 -10.57 -1.27 1.56
C VAL A 55 -9.41 -1.24 0.55
N ALA A 56 -9.21 -2.31 -0.20
CA ALA A 56 -8.18 -2.34 -1.24
C ALA A 56 -8.45 -1.30 -2.35
N TRP A 57 -9.72 -1.11 -2.75
CA TRP A 57 -10.12 -0.07 -3.70
C TRP A 57 -9.89 1.34 -3.13
N ASP A 58 -10.21 1.57 -1.85
CA ASP A 58 -9.98 2.85 -1.19
C ASP A 58 -8.49 3.20 -1.18
N LEU A 59 -7.62 2.27 -0.80
CA LEU A 59 -6.17 2.46 -0.82
C LEU A 59 -5.63 2.67 -2.26
N TYR A 60 -6.18 1.96 -3.24
CA TYR A 60 -5.83 2.14 -4.64
C TYR A 60 -6.16 3.54 -5.16
N HIS A 61 -7.35 4.07 -4.82
CA HIS A 61 -7.74 5.43 -5.22
C HIS A 61 -6.82 6.49 -4.63
N ILE A 62 -6.44 6.35 -3.36
CA ILE A 62 -5.47 7.26 -2.72
C ILE A 62 -4.14 7.24 -3.49
N ARG A 63 -3.61 6.06 -3.80
CA ARG A 63 -2.38 5.92 -4.58
C ARG A 63 -2.52 6.51 -5.99
N LEU A 64 -3.66 6.32 -6.65
CA LEU A 64 -3.91 6.84 -7.99
C LEU A 64 -3.83 8.38 -8.00
N VAL A 65 -4.41 9.05 -7.01
CA VAL A 65 -4.34 10.51 -6.87
C VAL A 65 -2.89 10.97 -6.71
N GLU A 66 -2.10 10.29 -5.88
CA GLU A 66 -0.67 10.58 -5.72
C GLU A 66 0.11 10.39 -7.02
N GLN A 67 -0.16 9.31 -7.75
CA GLN A 67 0.50 9.05 -9.04
C GLN A 67 0.13 10.08 -10.10
N ILE A 68 -1.12 10.53 -10.16
CA ILE A 68 -1.57 11.60 -11.06
C ILE A 68 -0.82 12.89 -10.73
N MET A 69 -0.78 13.27 -9.45
CA MET A 69 -0.05 14.45 -8.99
C MET A 69 1.43 14.41 -9.39
N LEU A 70 2.10 13.29 -9.16
CA LEU A 70 3.51 13.12 -9.52
C LEU A 70 3.72 13.21 -11.02
N ARG A 71 2.91 12.51 -11.81
CA ARG A 71 2.99 12.51 -13.28
C ARG A 71 2.76 13.91 -13.87
N ASP A 72 1.79 14.65 -13.35
CA ASP A 72 1.44 15.95 -13.89
C ASP A 72 2.50 17.00 -13.52
N ASN A 73 3.14 16.88 -12.36
CA ASN A 73 4.29 17.71 -12.00
C ASN A 73 5.55 17.40 -12.82
N MET A 74 5.72 16.17 -13.28
CA MET A 74 6.83 15.83 -14.21
C MET A 74 6.69 16.54 -15.56
N LYS A 75 5.46 16.75 -16.02
CA LYS A 75 5.18 17.39 -17.32
C LYS A 75 5.23 18.91 -17.26
N ASN A 76 5.03 19.49 -16.10
CA ASN A 76 4.92 20.93 -15.90
C ASN A 76 6.16 21.45 -15.16
N THR A 77 7.09 22.09 -15.89
CA THR A 77 8.31 22.65 -15.30
C THR A 77 8.09 24.00 -14.60
N ASN A 78 7.00 24.70 -14.90
CA ASN A 78 6.76 26.08 -14.44
C ASN A 78 5.61 26.20 -13.43
N GLN A 79 4.92 25.13 -13.12
CA GLN A 79 3.75 25.13 -12.21
C GLN A 79 3.75 23.90 -11.33
N VAL A 80 3.36 24.07 -10.08
CA VAL A 80 3.12 22.94 -9.15
C VAL A 80 1.65 22.55 -9.24
N VAL A 81 1.41 21.30 -9.62
CA VAL A 81 0.05 20.72 -9.68
C VAL A 81 -0.23 19.99 -8.38
N LEU A 82 -1.29 20.39 -7.68
CA LEU A 82 -1.79 19.71 -6.50
C LEU A 82 -3.10 19.00 -6.83
N SER A 83 -3.12 17.68 -6.73
CA SER A 83 -4.33 16.90 -6.93
C SER A 83 -5.14 16.83 -5.64
N TYR A 84 -6.45 17.00 -5.76
CA TYR A 84 -7.39 16.90 -4.64
C TYR A 84 -8.24 15.66 -4.77
N PHE A 85 -8.56 15.05 -3.63
CA PHE A 85 -9.48 13.95 -3.53
C PHE A 85 -10.58 14.30 -2.53
N GLY A 86 -11.81 14.46 -3.03
CA GLY A 86 -12.96 14.74 -2.20
C GLY A 86 -13.66 13.45 -1.78
N THR A 87 -13.80 13.23 -0.48
CA THR A 87 -14.52 12.08 0.07
C THR A 87 -15.21 12.42 1.38
N ALA A 88 -16.35 11.79 1.64
CA ALA A 88 -17.05 11.81 2.93
C ALA A 88 -16.76 10.54 3.77
N ASP A 89 -16.01 9.57 3.24
CA ASP A 89 -15.63 8.36 3.98
C ASP A 89 -14.49 8.65 4.94
N ASN A 90 -14.78 8.59 6.24
CA ASN A 90 -13.80 8.84 7.30
C ASN A 90 -12.65 7.81 7.29
N GLY A 91 -12.87 6.59 6.81
CA GLY A 91 -11.82 5.58 6.68
C GLY A 91 -10.79 5.99 5.63
N ILE A 92 -11.24 6.55 4.51
CA ILE A 92 -10.36 7.07 3.46
C ILE A 92 -9.59 8.29 3.97
N ILE A 93 -10.27 9.20 4.68
CA ILE A 93 -9.63 10.38 5.28
C ILE A 93 -8.52 9.96 6.24
N ASP A 94 -8.78 9.00 7.12
CA ASP A 94 -7.78 8.46 8.05
C ASP A 94 -6.61 7.81 7.29
N ALA A 95 -6.88 7.00 6.27
CA ALA A 95 -5.84 6.36 5.46
C ALA A 95 -4.92 7.38 4.76
N MET A 96 -5.49 8.49 4.29
CA MET A 96 -4.72 9.59 3.70
C MET A 96 -3.84 10.28 4.75
N GLN A 97 -4.35 10.46 5.97
CA GLN A 97 -3.66 11.17 7.05
C GLN A 97 -2.59 10.31 7.75
N ILE A 98 -2.70 8.98 7.74
CA ILE A 98 -1.73 8.08 8.39
C ILE A 98 -0.34 8.26 7.79
N ASN A 99 -0.23 8.29 6.47
CA ASN A 99 1.06 8.40 5.81
C ASN A 99 1.01 9.33 4.58
N PRO A 100 0.79 10.64 4.77
CA PRO A 100 0.73 11.60 3.68
C PRO A 100 2.09 11.76 3.00
N VAL A 101 2.06 12.11 1.71
CA VAL A 101 3.25 12.58 0.98
C VAL A 101 3.68 13.92 1.58
N LYS A 102 4.94 14.04 2.00
CA LYS A 102 5.54 15.26 2.54
C LYS A 102 6.32 16.05 1.50
N ALA A 103 6.96 15.32 0.59
CA ALA A 103 7.75 15.91 -0.47
C ALA A 103 7.83 14.93 -1.65
N PHE A 104 8.15 15.44 -2.79
CA PHE A 104 8.63 14.63 -3.91
C PHE A 104 9.78 15.34 -4.60
N VAL A 105 10.65 14.56 -5.20
CA VAL A 105 11.75 15.04 -6.05
C VAL A 105 11.73 14.30 -7.37
N ILE A 106 12.21 14.94 -8.40
CA ILE A 106 12.37 14.33 -9.72
C ILE A 106 13.88 14.12 -9.94
N VAL A 107 14.29 12.88 -10.10
CA VAL A 107 15.69 12.50 -10.34
C VAL A 107 15.75 11.71 -11.65
N ASN A 108 16.46 12.25 -12.66
CA ASN A 108 16.56 11.64 -13.99
C ASN A 108 15.18 11.25 -14.57
N ASP A 109 14.24 12.18 -14.53
CA ASP A 109 12.85 12.00 -14.99
C ASP A 109 12.02 10.97 -14.21
N TYR A 110 12.50 10.48 -13.06
CA TYR A 110 11.74 9.60 -12.18
C TYR A 110 11.27 10.35 -10.92
N PRO A 111 9.96 10.39 -10.65
CA PRO A 111 9.44 10.98 -9.42
C PRO A 111 9.67 10.04 -8.24
N ILE A 112 10.21 10.57 -7.16
CA ILE A 112 10.40 9.88 -5.88
C ILE A 112 9.57 10.61 -4.85
N SER A 113 8.60 9.94 -4.24
CA SER A 113 7.78 10.49 -3.16
C SER A 113 8.36 10.14 -1.80
N PHE A 114 8.34 11.11 -0.90
CA PHE A 114 8.71 10.97 0.51
C PHE A 114 7.45 11.08 1.35
N HIS A 115 7.17 10.06 2.13
CA HIS A 115 6.02 10.00 3.02
C HIS A 115 6.42 10.35 4.46
N GLN A 116 5.42 10.64 5.28
CA GLN A 116 5.65 11.00 6.68
C GLN A 116 6.28 9.87 7.48
N ILE A 117 5.84 8.64 7.28
CA ILE A 117 6.37 7.45 7.93
C ILE A 117 7.23 6.72 6.90
N ASN A 118 8.49 6.50 7.24
CA ASN A 118 9.35 5.64 6.45
C ASN A 118 9.14 4.18 6.87
N ILE A 119 9.22 3.26 5.92
CA ILE A 119 9.13 1.84 6.22
C ILE A 119 10.24 1.37 7.17
N ASN A 120 11.39 2.03 7.14
CA ASN A 120 12.53 1.76 8.04
C ASN A 120 12.18 2.03 9.51
N ASP A 121 11.18 2.90 9.78
CA ASP A 121 10.70 3.16 11.13
C ASP A 121 9.89 1.98 11.69
N ILE A 122 9.33 1.15 10.80
CA ILE A 122 8.44 0.04 11.11
C ILE A 122 9.15 -1.30 11.02
N CYS A 123 9.91 -1.52 9.94
CA CYS A 123 10.67 -2.74 9.69
C CYS A 123 12.13 -2.54 10.11
N LYS A 124 12.61 -3.38 11.02
CA LYS A 124 14.00 -3.35 11.49
C LYS A 124 14.93 -4.29 10.73
N ASN A 125 14.41 -5.00 9.75
CA ASN A 125 15.20 -5.92 8.92
C ASN A 125 15.76 -5.17 7.70
N GLU A 126 16.99 -4.65 7.83
CA GLU A 126 17.67 -3.87 6.81
C GLU A 126 17.85 -4.65 5.50
N GLU A 127 18.25 -5.92 5.58
CA GLU A 127 18.43 -6.81 4.42
C GLU A 127 17.13 -6.92 3.58
N LEU A 128 16.00 -7.03 4.27
CA LEU A 128 14.70 -7.12 3.62
C LEU A 128 14.33 -5.80 2.91
N LEU A 129 14.65 -4.67 3.52
CA LEU A 129 14.38 -3.35 2.96
C LEU A 129 15.29 -3.05 1.77
N GLU A 130 16.58 -3.34 1.89
CA GLU A 130 17.53 -3.20 0.78
C GLU A 130 17.12 -4.06 -0.42
N SER A 131 16.72 -5.31 -0.19
CA SER A 131 16.16 -6.18 -1.23
C SER A 131 14.93 -5.56 -1.89
N GLY A 132 14.10 -4.83 -1.11
CA GLY A 132 12.97 -4.08 -1.58
C GLY A 132 13.35 -2.97 -2.58
N TYR A 133 14.42 -2.25 -2.35
CA TYR A 133 14.88 -1.18 -3.22
C TYR A 133 15.71 -1.69 -4.42
N LEU A 134 16.74 -2.49 -4.15
CA LEU A 134 17.71 -2.90 -5.15
C LEU A 134 17.13 -3.78 -6.26
N ASN A 135 16.11 -4.58 -5.97
CA ASN A 135 15.54 -5.53 -6.92
C ASN A 135 14.28 -5.02 -7.64
N ALA A 136 14.03 -3.71 -7.67
CA ALA A 136 12.83 -3.13 -8.26
C ALA A 136 12.61 -3.55 -9.73
N GLY A 137 13.66 -3.50 -10.55
CA GLY A 137 13.61 -3.89 -11.96
C GLY A 137 13.33 -5.39 -12.16
N VAL A 138 13.88 -6.24 -11.30
CA VAL A 138 13.64 -7.69 -11.32
C VAL A 138 12.19 -7.98 -10.95
N ARG A 139 11.68 -7.33 -9.90
CA ARG A 139 10.28 -7.50 -9.48
C ARG A 139 9.30 -7.00 -10.54
N ALA A 140 9.58 -5.87 -11.20
CA ALA A 140 8.75 -5.36 -12.28
C ALA A 140 8.60 -6.34 -13.46
N LYS A 141 9.62 -7.17 -13.71
CA LYS A 141 9.53 -8.26 -14.70
C LYS A 141 8.69 -9.41 -14.15
N LYS A 142 9.01 -9.90 -12.93
CA LYS A 142 8.32 -11.04 -12.31
C LYS A 142 6.83 -10.78 -12.08
N VAL A 143 6.43 -9.55 -11.72
CA VAL A 143 5.03 -9.21 -11.48
C VAL A 143 4.15 -9.44 -12.72
N LYS A 144 4.72 -9.30 -13.92
CA LYS A 144 4.00 -9.54 -15.19
C LYS A 144 3.71 -11.03 -15.45
N GLU A 145 4.47 -11.92 -14.81
CA GLU A 145 4.36 -13.37 -14.94
C GLU A 145 3.39 -13.96 -13.90
N LEU A 146 2.99 -13.16 -12.90
CA LEU A 146 2.10 -13.63 -11.85
C LEU A 146 0.66 -13.79 -12.34
N ASN A 147 0.06 -14.92 -12.01
CA ASN A 147 -1.38 -15.13 -12.16
C ASN A 147 -2.11 -14.58 -10.93
N PHE A 148 -2.38 -13.28 -10.92
CA PHE A 148 -3.07 -12.61 -9.82
C PHE A 148 -4.46 -13.18 -9.53
N MET A 149 -5.18 -13.68 -10.53
CA MET A 149 -6.49 -14.31 -10.33
C MET A 149 -6.38 -15.59 -9.51
N GLN A 150 -5.34 -16.39 -9.76
CA GLN A 150 -5.09 -17.61 -9.01
C GLN A 150 -4.67 -17.30 -7.56
N ILE A 151 -3.74 -16.35 -7.38
CA ILE A 151 -3.27 -15.91 -6.05
C ILE A 151 -4.45 -15.37 -5.24
N ARG A 152 -5.28 -14.53 -5.84
CA ARG A 152 -6.48 -13.98 -5.20
C ARG A 152 -7.42 -15.10 -4.75
N LYS A 153 -7.76 -16.05 -5.64
CA LYS A 153 -8.66 -17.17 -5.33
C LYS A 153 -8.13 -18.03 -4.18
N GLN A 154 -6.83 -18.28 -4.16
CA GLN A 154 -6.18 -19.00 -3.06
C GLN A 154 -6.32 -18.25 -1.73
N LEU A 155 -5.99 -16.96 -1.69
CA LEU A 155 -6.10 -16.12 -0.49
C LEU A 155 -7.56 -16.02 0.02
N GLU A 156 -8.53 -15.85 -0.89
CA GLU A 156 -9.95 -15.84 -0.54
C GLU A 156 -10.37 -17.17 0.12
N THR A 157 -9.91 -18.30 -0.41
CA THR A 157 -10.17 -19.62 0.17
C THR A 157 -9.56 -19.77 1.56
N GLU A 158 -8.32 -19.34 1.74
CA GLU A 158 -7.62 -19.39 3.04
C GLU A 158 -8.31 -18.50 4.08
N ILE A 159 -8.74 -17.29 3.70
CA ILE A 159 -9.47 -16.36 4.59
C ILE A 159 -10.80 -16.98 5.02
N LEU A 160 -11.60 -17.50 4.09
CA LEU A 160 -12.88 -18.13 4.40
C LEU A 160 -12.73 -19.34 5.31
N ALA A 161 -11.68 -20.14 5.12
CA ALA A 161 -11.38 -21.27 6.01
C ALA A 161 -11.01 -20.86 7.45
N GLN A 162 -10.52 -19.63 7.65
CA GLN A 162 -10.21 -19.09 8.99
C GLN A 162 -11.41 -18.43 9.65
N VAL A 163 -12.27 -17.79 8.87
CA VAL A 163 -13.48 -17.10 9.39
C VAL A 163 -14.55 -18.10 9.86
N ASN A 164 -14.60 -19.27 9.22
CA ASN A 164 -15.58 -20.33 9.54
C ASN A 164 -15.14 -21.28 10.68
N LYS A 165 -14.03 -21.00 11.35
CA LYS A 165 -13.57 -21.70 12.57
C LYS A 165 -14.00 -21.00 13.82
#